data_fa9cff2b807f9538b95e82720c457456
#
_entry.id   fa9cff2b807f9538b95e82720c457456
#
_cell.length_a   1.000
_cell.length_b   1.000
_cell.length_c   1.000
_cell.angle_alpha   90.00
_cell.angle_beta   90.00
_cell.angle_gamma   90.00
#
_symmetry.space_group_name_H-M   'P 1'
#
loop_
_entity.id
_entity.type
_entity.pdbx_description
1 polymer ?
#
loop_
_entity_poly.entity_id
_entity_poly.type
_entity_poly.pdbx_seq_one_letter_code
_entity_poly.pdbx_strand_id
1 'polypeptide(L)'
;MHFEILVEDRSGKVMLEFLVPRLLGEGHTFEIHSYKGIGRIPKGMKGTSDPSKRILLDQLPKLLAGYGRTFASYGANYRAAVILVCDLDDRNRMAFARELKQAADRIAPAPPHAFCLAIEEGEAWLLGDLPAIKQAYPKAKQPILDGYTNDSICGTWEQLADAVYPGGAKALSAQGWQKVGQEKAEWAMKITPCMRPDTNLSPSFLEFVSTLKKFATA
;
A
#
# COMPACT_ATOMS: atom_id res chain seq x y z
N MET A 1 -16.92 -8.63 8.37
CA MET A 1 -15.51 -9.02 8.53
C MET A 1 -14.70 -7.83 8.94
N HIS A 2 -13.63 -8.02 9.76
CA HIS A 2 -12.70 -6.97 10.17
C HIS A 2 -11.38 -7.09 9.41
N PHE A 3 -10.77 -5.95 9.02
CA PHE A 3 -9.49 -5.90 8.31
C PHE A 3 -8.47 -5.07 9.08
N GLU A 4 -7.33 -5.67 9.41
CA GLU A 4 -6.16 -4.97 9.89
C GLU A 4 -5.23 -4.73 8.69
N ILE A 5 -5.09 -3.50 8.26
CA ILE A 5 -4.32 -3.15 7.07
C ILE A 5 -3.01 -2.50 7.50
N LEU A 6 -1.92 -3.14 7.17
CA LEU A 6 -0.56 -2.69 7.49
C LEU A 6 0.04 -2.08 6.23
N VAL A 7 0.40 -0.81 6.27
CA VAL A 7 0.93 -0.08 5.11
C VAL A 7 2.27 0.56 5.42
N GLU A 8 3.14 0.62 4.44
CA GLU A 8 4.52 1.02 4.60
C GLU A 8 4.70 2.44 5.12
N ASP A 9 3.88 3.38 4.62
CA ASP A 9 4.07 4.80 4.88
C ASP A 9 2.75 5.57 5.09
N ARG A 10 2.89 6.88 5.26
CA ARG A 10 1.75 7.79 5.45
C ARG A 10 0.95 8.01 4.17
N SER A 11 1.59 8.08 3.01
CA SER A 11 0.89 8.33 1.74
C SER A 11 -0.03 7.17 1.41
N GLY A 12 0.47 5.93 1.55
CA GLY A 12 -0.34 4.73 1.43
C GLY A 12 -1.50 4.67 2.42
N LYS A 13 -1.29 5.09 3.69
CA LYS A 13 -2.38 5.18 4.66
C LYS A 13 -3.47 6.14 4.19
N VAL A 14 -3.10 7.36 3.79
CA VAL A 14 -4.07 8.36 3.29
C VAL A 14 -4.86 7.81 2.10
N MET A 15 -4.18 7.19 1.14
CA MET A 15 -4.83 6.58 -0.02
C MET A 15 -5.85 5.50 0.39
N LEU A 16 -5.45 4.59 1.28
CA LEU A 16 -6.30 3.48 1.70
C LEU A 16 -7.48 3.93 2.57
N GLU A 17 -7.36 5.01 3.35
CA GLU A 17 -8.47 5.60 4.11
C GLU A 17 -9.62 6.07 3.19
N PHE A 18 -9.34 6.48 1.95
CA PHE A 18 -10.37 6.79 0.95
C PHE A 18 -10.86 5.56 0.17
N LEU A 19 -9.96 4.62 -0.15
CA LEU A 19 -10.29 3.49 -1.02
C LEU A 19 -11.03 2.37 -0.29
N VAL A 20 -10.56 1.98 0.89
CA VAL A 20 -11.06 0.80 1.59
C VAL A 20 -12.56 0.87 1.90
N PRO A 21 -13.11 1.99 2.42
CA PRO A 21 -14.55 2.11 2.64
C PRO A 21 -15.37 1.93 1.35
N ARG A 22 -14.87 2.46 0.24
CA ARG A 22 -15.52 2.38 -1.08
C ARG A 22 -15.46 0.99 -1.70
N LEU A 23 -14.42 0.21 -1.35
CA LEU A 23 -14.19 -1.14 -1.87
C LEU A 23 -14.94 -2.21 -1.08
N LEU A 24 -15.02 -2.05 0.24
CA LEU A 24 -15.63 -3.04 1.14
C LEU A 24 -17.15 -2.88 1.25
N GLY A 25 -17.68 -1.65 1.18
CA GLY A 25 -19.10 -1.38 1.43
C GLY A 25 -19.47 -1.55 2.91
N GLU A 26 -20.78 -1.67 3.16
CA GLU A 26 -21.34 -1.79 4.50
C GLU A 26 -21.11 -3.19 5.10
N GLY A 27 -21.13 -3.29 6.44
CA GLY A 27 -20.98 -4.56 7.16
C GLY A 27 -19.54 -5.03 7.38
N HIS A 28 -18.57 -4.23 6.98
CA HIS A 28 -17.16 -4.48 7.23
C HIS A 28 -16.55 -3.37 8.08
N THR A 29 -15.54 -3.73 8.88
CA THR A 29 -14.75 -2.79 9.67
C THR A 29 -13.28 -2.92 9.32
N PHE A 30 -12.50 -1.86 9.51
CA PHE A 30 -11.07 -1.89 9.23
C PHE A 30 -10.31 -0.90 10.10
N GLU A 31 -9.03 -1.20 10.32
CA GLU A 31 -8.03 -0.26 10.83
C GLU A 31 -6.81 -0.24 9.91
N ILE A 32 -6.22 0.96 9.71
CA ILE A 32 -5.06 1.14 8.84
C ILE A 32 -3.89 1.67 9.66
N HIS A 33 -2.82 0.88 9.71
CA HIS A 33 -1.61 1.17 10.46
C HIS A 33 -0.46 1.52 9.52
N SER A 34 -0.01 2.78 9.53
CA SER A 34 1.17 3.18 8.75
C SER A 34 2.46 2.97 9.54
N TYR A 35 3.50 2.63 8.81
CA TYR A 35 4.85 2.43 9.32
C TYR A 35 5.80 3.52 8.82
N LYS A 36 7.11 3.40 9.10
CA LYS A 36 8.14 4.36 8.70
C LYS A 36 9.14 3.70 7.76
N GLY A 37 8.63 3.07 6.71
CA GLY A 37 9.39 2.36 5.70
C GLY A 37 9.28 0.84 5.80
N ILE A 38 9.66 0.17 4.72
CA ILE A 38 9.44 -1.25 4.52
C ILE A 38 10.37 -2.12 5.39
N GLY A 39 11.67 -1.80 5.47
CA GLY A 39 12.65 -2.59 6.20
C GLY A 39 12.96 -3.95 5.58
N ARG A 40 13.27 -4.95 6.44
CA ARG A 40 13.60 -6.32 6.03
C ARG A 40 12.95 -7.34 6.94
N ILE A 41 12.59 -8.49 6.38
CA ILE A 41 12.06 -9.61 7.16
C ILE A 41 13.19 -10.21 8.02
N PRO A 42 13.03 -10.29 9.35
CA PRO A 42 14.02 -10.91 10.21
C PRO A 42 14.06 -12.44 10.02
N LYS A 43 15.24 -13.05 10.19
CA LYS A 43 15.42 -14.52 10.07
C LYS A 43 14.66 -15.33 11.13
N GLY A 44 14.02 -14.68 12.09
CA GLY A 44 13.27 -15.33 13.18
C GLY A 44 12.24 -14.38 13.79
N MET A 45 11.66 -14.77 14.94
CA MET A 45 10.65 -13.97 15.65
C MET A 45 11.22 -12.70 16.31
N LYS A 46 12.52 -12.62 16.52
CA LYS A 46 13.16 -11.44 17.09
C LYS A 46 13.43 -10.45 15.97
N GLY A 47 12.67 -9.35 15.93
CA GLY A 47 12.98 -8.22 15.06
C GLY A 47 14.37 -7.67 15.34
N THR A 48 15.04 -7.21 14.31
CA THR A 48 16.39 -6.61 14.38
C THR A 48 16.34 -5.14 14.73
N SER A 49 15.18 -4.50 14.63
CA SER A 49 14.98 -3.08 14.92
C SER A 49 14.22 -2.83 16.21
N ASP A 50 14.48 -1.66 16.78
CA ASP A 50 13.68 -1.12 17.88
C ASP A 50 12.21 -0.97 17.43
N PRO A 51 11.22 -1.54 18.14
CA PRO A 51 9.80 -1.41 17.80
C PRO A 51 9.32 0.04 17.68
N SER A 52 9.95 0.97 18.40
CA SER A 52 9.63 2.40 18.31
C SER A 52 9.91 3.00 16.93
N LYS A 53 10.83 2.42 16.16
CA LYS A 53 11.14 2.83 14.79
C LYS A 53 10.02 2.53 13.80
N ARG A 54 9.11 1.62 14.15
CA ARG A 54 7.93 1.26 13.34
C ARG A 54 8.27 0.86 11.91
N ILE A 55 9.29 0.03 11.72
CA ILE A 55 9.68 -0.53 10.42
C ILE A 55 8.80 -1.75 10.15
N LEU A 56 8.13 -1.78 8.99
CA LEU A 56 7.04 -2.72 8.71
C LEU A 56 7.49 -4.19 8.73
N LEU A 57 8.40 -4.57 7.85
CA LEU A 57 8.81 -5.98 7.70
C LEU A 57 9.62 -6.50 8.88
N ASP A 58 10.35 -5.63 9.57
CA ASP A 58 11.08 -6.02 10.79
C ASP A 58 10.15 -6.51 11.90
N GLN A 59 8.91 -6.04 11.89
CA GLN A 59 7.89 -6.39 12.88
C GLN A 59 6.89 -7.43 12.38
N LEU A 60 6.85 -7.72 11.08
CA LEU A 60 5.83 -8.55 10.45
C LEU A 60 5.60 -9.90 11.15
N PRO A 61 6.63 -10.70 11.52
CA PRO A 61 6.39 -11.97 12.21
C PRO A 61 5.70 -11.80 13.57
N LYS A 62 6.07 -10.75 14.34
CA LYS A 62 5.43 -10.44 15.63
C LYS A 62 4.00 -9.96 15.47
N LEU A 63 3.74 -9.13 14.45
CA LEU A 63 2.41 -8.62 14.13
C LEU A 63 1.47 -9.77 13.76
N LEU A 64 1.87 -10.62 12.80
CA LEU A 64 1.07 -11.78 12.41
C LEU A 64 0.81 -12.72 13.60
N ALA A 65 1.83 -13.03 14.41
CA ALA A 65 1.64 -13.86 15.59
C ALA A 65 0.72 -13.19 16.63
N GLY A 66 0.80 -11.88 16.79
CA GLY A 66 -0.08 -11.09 17.67
C GLY A 66 -1.53 -11.15 17.20
N TYR A 67 -1.79 -10.79 15.96
CA TYR A 67 -3.13 -10.85 15.37
C TYR A 67 -3.71 -12.27 15.36
N GLY A 68 -2.89 -13.30 15.07
CA GLY A 68 -3.34 -14.69 15.13
C GLY A 68 -3.88 -15.08 16.51
N ARG A 69 -3.18 -14.70 17.59
CA ARG A 69 -3.65 -14.93 18.96
C ARG A 69 -4.90 -14.10 19.28
N THR A 70 -4.91 -12.83 18.93
CA THR A 70 -6.02 -11.91 19.19
C THR A 70 -7.29 -12.38 18.49
N PHE A 71 -7.23 -12.71 17.19
CA PHE A 71 -8.40 -13.18 16.47
C PHE A 71 -8.91 -14.51 17.00
N ALA A 72 -8.01 -15.44 17.34
CA ALA A 72 -8.40 -16.71 17.97
C ALA A 72 -9.10 -16.50 19.34
N SER A 73 -8.73 -15.48 20.11
CA SER A 73 -9.36 -15.20 21.41
C SER A 73 -10.79 -14.68 21.31
N TYR A 74 -11.18 -14.11 20.16
CA TYR A 74 -12.54 -13.63 19.91
C TYR A 74 -13.52 -14.75 19.48
N GLY A 75 -13.02 -15.98 19.33
CA GLY A 75 -13.81 -17.15 19.02
C GLY A 75 -13.97 -17.42 17.51
N ALA A 76 -14.48 -18.61 17.20
CA ALA A 76 -14.53 -19.15 15.82
C ALA A 76 -15.38 -18.31 14.83
N ASN A 77 -16.34 -17.55 15.35
CA ASN A 77 -17.22 -16.71 14.53
C ASN A 77 -16.63 -15.30 14.22
N TYR A 78 -15.51 -14.95 14.82
CA TYR A 78 -14.86 -13.68 14.54
C TYR A 78 -14.08 -13.75 13.23
N ARG A 79 -14.61 -13.09 12.21
CA ARG A 79 -14.02 -13.07 10.87
C ARG A 79 -13.12 -11.85 10.72
N ALA A 80 -11.81 -12.07 10.66
CA ALA A 80 -10.83 -11.01 10.47
C ALA A 80 -9.66 -11.45 9.60
N ALA A 81 -9.00 -10.50 8.94
CA ALA A 81 -7.79 -10.73 8.16
C ALA A 81 -6.78 -9.60 8.32
N VAL A 82 -5.50 -9.93 8.13
CA VAL A 82 -4.41 -8.96 8.03
C VAL A 82 -4.03 -8.78 6.57
N ILE A 83 -4.08 -7.55 6.07
CA ILE A 83 -3.67 -7.21 4.71
C ILE A 83 -2.41 -6.34 4.81
N LEU A 84 -1.30 -6.85 4.29
CA LEU A 84 -0.08 -6.05 4.14
C LEU A 84 -0.09 -5.38 2.77
N VAL A 85 0.12 -4.07 2.75
CA VAL A 85 0.28 -3.29 1.51
C VAL A 85 1.64 -2.59 1.58
N CYS A 86 2.52 -2.86 0.63
CA CYS A 86 3.83 -2.25 0.60
C CYS A 86 4.36 -2.10 -0.82
N ASP A 87 5.33 -1.22 -0.96
CA ASP A 87 6.01 -0.96 -2.20
C ASP A 87 6.94 -2.11 -2.56
N LEU A 88 7.03 -2.42 -3.85
CA LEU A 88 7.95 -3.44 -4.35
C LEU A 88 9.37 -2.88 -4.49
N ASP A 89 9.50 -1.57 -4.69
CA ASP A 89 10.74 -0.91 -5.10
C ASP A 89 11.34 -1.59 -6.36
N ASP A 90 12.65 -1.80 -6.35
CA ASP A 90 13.43 -2.48 -7.39
C ASP A 90 13.51 -4.01 -7.23
N ARG A 91 12.74 -4.58 -6.28
CA ARG A 91 12.80 -6.01 -5.95
C ARG A 91 12.16 -6.88 -7.03
N ASN A 92 12.66 -8.11 -7.16
CA ASN A 92 11.95 -9.10 -7.94
C ASN A 92 10.66 -9.53 -7.25
N ARG A 93 9.51 -9.28 -7.88
CA ARG A 93 8.16 -9.52 -7.34
C ARG A 93 7.97 -10.96 -6.85
N MET A 94 8.36 -11.96 -7.66
CA MET A 94 8.15 -13.37 -7.29
C MET A 94 9.04 -13.80 -6.12
N ALA A 95 10.28 -13.32 -6.10
CA ALA A 95 11.20 -13.61 -4.99
C ALA A 95 10.70 -12.98 -3.70
N PHE A 96 10.27 -11.73 -3.76
CA PHE A 96 9.77 -11.00 -2.58
C PHE A 96 8.45 -11.57 -2.07
N ALA A 97 7.49 -11.89 -2.93
CA ALA A 97 6.25 -12.57 -2.54
C ALA A 97 6.52 -13.92 -1.87
N ARG A 98 7.51 -14.69 -2.37
CA ARG A 98 7.94 -15.94 -1.74
C ARG A 98 8.55 -15.73 -0.35
N GLU A 99 9.37 -14.69 -0.19
CA GLU A 99 9.96 -14.33 1.09
C GLU A 99 8.90 -13.98 2.14
N LEU A 100 7.91 -13.15 1.76
CA LEU A 100 6.76 -12.80 2.60
C LEU A 100 5.95 -14.04 3.01
N LYS A 101 5.65 -14.91 2.03
CA LYS A 101 4.94 -16.16 2.30
C LYS A 101 5.70 -17.05 3.25
N GLN A 102 7.00 -17.28 3.04
CA GLN A 102 7.83 -18.09 3.92
C GLN A 102 7.91 -17.53 5.33
N ALA A 103 7.88 -16.21 5.49
CA ALA A 103 7.84 -15.58 6.82
C ALA A 103 6.52 -15.90 7.54
N ALA A 104 5.39 -15.81 6.83
CA ALA A 104 4.07 -16.09 7.38
C ALA A 104 3.86 -17.59 7.68
N ASP A 105 4.34 -18.48 6.82
CA ASP A 105 4.22 -19.95 6.99
C ASP A 105 4.89 -20.46 8.29
N ARG A 106 5.79 -19.66 8.89
CA ARG A 106 6.46 -19.99 10.17
C ARG A 106 5.67 -19.56 11.40
N ILE A 107 4.55 -18.89 11.22
CA ILE A 107 3.75 -18.33 12.32
C ILE A 107 2.62 -19.30 12.68
N ALA A 108 2.48 -19.61 13.96
CA ALA A 108 1.38 -20.41 14.48
C ALA A 108 0.88 -19.85 15.82
N PRO A 109 -0.40 -19.54 15.98
CA PRO A 109 -1.39 -19.45 14.91
C PRO A 109 -1.18 -18.22 14.01
N ALA A 110 -1.27 -18.40 12.69
CA ALA A 110 -1.30 -17.29 11.75
C ALA A 110 -2.75 -16.83 11.52
N PRO A 111 -3.02 -15.52 11.43
CA PRO A 111 -4.33 -15.04 11.04
C PRO A 111 -4.56 -15.29 9.55
N PRO A 112 -5.81 -15.27 9.03
CA PRO A 112 -6.04 -15.06 7.61
C PRO A 112 -5.29 -13.80 7.16
N HIS A 113 -4.51 -13.87 6.08
CA HIS A 113 -3.68 -12.75 5.63
C HIS A 113 -3.47 -12.75 4.12
N ALA A 114 -3.13 -11.58 3.58
CA ALA A 114 -2.64 -11.41 2.22
C ALA A 114 -1.55 -10.34 2.15
N PHE A 115 -0.73 -10.43 1.10
CA PHE A 115 0.33 -9.48 0.77
C PHE A 115 0.01 -8.86 -0.57
N CYS A 116 -0.19 -7.55 -0.60
CA CYS A 116 -0.48 -6.75 -1.78
C CYS A 116 0.71 -5.83 -2.06
N LEU A 117 1.29 -5.96 -3.23
CA LEU A 117 2.48 -5.22 -3.61
C LEU A 117 2.10 -4.14 -4.63
N ALA A 118 2.34 -2.87 -4.29
CA ALA A 118 2.35 -1.81 -5.27
C ALA A 118 3.64 -1.94 -6.11
N ILE A 119 3.51 -1.94 -7.44
CA ILE A 119 4.68 -2.13 -8.28
C ILE A 119 5.49 -0.84 -8.32
N GLU A 120 6.77 -0.96 -7.98
CA GLU A 120 7.68 0.08 -7.59
C GLU A 120 7.16 0.81 -6.34
N GLU A 121 6.12 1.64 -6.45
CA GLU A 121 5.59 2.46 -5.36
C GLU A 121 4.06 2.63 -5.43
N GLY A 122 3.45 3.06 -4.32
CA GLY A 122 2.00 3.30 -4.23
C GLY A 122 1.45 4.31 -5.24
N GLU A 123 2.27 5.23 -5.75
CA GLU A 123 1.91 6.19 -6.78
C GLU A 123 1.52 5.52 -8.10
N ALA A 124 1.95 4.28 -8.37
CA ALA A 124 1.49 3.49 -9.51
C ALA A 124 -0.04 3.31 -9.52
N TRP A 125 -0.65 3.19 -8.35
CA TRP A 125 -2.10 3.08 -8.22
C TRP A 125 -2.83 4.37 -8.57
N LEU A 126 -2.23 5.53 -8.24
CA LEU A 126 -2.74 6.84 -8.65
C LEU A 126 -2.60 7.05 -10.17
N LEU A 127 -1.44 6.69 -10.73
CA LEU A 127 -1.16 6.75 -12.16
C LEU A 127 -2.00 5.77 -12.99
N GLY A 128 -2.56 4.75 -12.36
CA GLY A 128 -3.55 3.86 -12.98
C GLY A 128 -4.89 4.52 -13.33
N ASP A 129 -5.15 5.73 -12.82
CA ASP A 129 -6.39 6.50 -13.10
C ASP A 129 -6.05 7.93 -13.52
N LEU A 130 -5.60 8.10 -14.77
CA LEU A 130 -5.23 9.40 -15.32
C LEU A 130 -6.38 10.44 -15.28
N PRO A 131 -7.66 10.08 -15.52
CA PRO A 131 -8.77 10.98 -15.32
C PRO A 131 -8.86 11.55 -13.90
N ALA A 132 -8.63 10.73 -12.87
CA ALA A 132 -8.62 11.18 -11.48
C ALA A 132 -7.50 12.20 -11.22
N ILE A 133 -6.30 11.97 -11.78
CA ILE A 133 -5.20 12.93 -11.71
C ILE A 133 -5.59 14.25 -12.37
N LYS A 134 -6.17 14.23 -13.55
CA LYS A 134 -6.60 15.45 -14.26
C LYS A 134 -7.71 16.20 -13.52
N GLN A 135 -8.59 15.48 -12.83
CA GLN A 135 -9.63 16.09 -12.00
C GLN A 135 -9.02 16.79 -10.78
N ALA A 136 -8.09 16.14 -10.10
CA ALA A 136 -7.40 16.70 -8.92
C ALA A 136 -6.40 17.81 -9.29
N TYR A 137 -5.74 17.66 -10.44
CA TYR A 137 -4.72 18.56 -10.96
C TYR A 137 -5.02 18.96 -12.42
N PRO A 138 -5.93 19.92 -12.68
CA PRO A 138 -6.35 20.27 -14.05
C PRO A 138 -5.20 20.75 -14.95
N LYS A 139 -4.11 21.24 -14.36
CA LYS A 139 -2.90 21.68 -15.06
C LYS A 139 -1.84 20.58 -15.21
N ALA A 140 -2.13 19.34 -14.84
CA ALA A 140 -1.20 18.23 -15.02
C ALA A 140 -0.78 18.09 -16.49
N LYS A 141 0.52 17.84 -16.69
CA LYS A 141 1.11 17.77 -18.04
C LYS A 141 0.73 16.47 -18.72
N GLN A 142 -0.21 16.53 -19.65
CA GLN A 142 -0.76 15.36 -20.35
C GLN A 142 0.30 14.49 -21.03
N PRO A 143 1.31 15.03 -21.76
CA PRO A 143 2.32 14.20 -22.41
C PRO A 143 3.13 13.33 -21.43
N ILE A 144 3.31 13.79 -20.18
CA ILE A 144 3.98 13.02 -19.14
C ILE A 144 3.10 11.88 -18.66
N LEU A 145 1.81 12.16 -18.45
CA LEU A 145 0.84 11.14 -18.05
C LEU A 145 0.65 10.07 -19.13
N ASP A 146 0.56 10.48 -20.39
CA ASP A 146 0.39 9.56 -21.53
C ASP A 146 1.62 8.66 -21.76
N GLY A 147 2.78 9.10 -21.32
CA GLY A 147 4.03 8.32 -21.39
C GLY A 147 4.16 7.23 -20.33
N TYR A 148 3.27 7.21 -19.32
CA TYR A 148 3.34 6.20 -18.27
C TYR A 148 2.78 4.85 -18.72
N THR A 149 3.52 3.79 -18.46
CA THR A 149 3.05 2.42 -18.59
C THR A 149 2.68 1.87 -17.22
N ASN A 150 1.44 1.40 -17.06
CA ASN A 150 0.93 0.92 -15.77
C ASN A 150 1.83 -0.17 -15.17
N ASP A 151 2.15 0.00 -13.90
CA ASP A 151 3.04 -0.89 -13.13
C ASP A 151 4.44 -1.08 -13.76
N SER A 152 4.95 -0.08 -14.49
CA SER A 152 6.34 -0.07 -14.91
C SER A 152 7.24 0.45 -13.80
N ILE A 153 8.48 -0.05 -13.76
CA ILE A 153 9.54 0.47 -12.89
C ILE A 153 10.25 1.59 -13.65
N CYS A 154 9.98 2.83 -13.29
CA CYS A 154 10.42 3.99 -14.08
C CYS A 154 10.72 5.25 -13.25
N GLY A 155 10.69 5.15 -11.90
CA GLY A 155 10.63 6.30 -11.03
C GLY A 155 9.20 6.83 -10.94
N THR A 156 8.31 6.03 -10.36
CA THR A 156 6.85 6.25 -10.39
C THR A 156 6.43 7.55 -9.71
N TRP A 157 7.02 7.88 -8.55
CA TRP A 157 6.70 9.15 -7.89
C TRP A 157 7.29 10.34 -8.66
N GLU A 158 8.45 10.18 -9.29
CA GLU A 158 9.06 11.20 -10.16
C GLU A 158 8.18 11.48 -11.38
N GLN A 159 7.65 10.44 -12.00
CA GLN A 159 6.71 10.56 -13.12
C GLN A 159 5.48 11.38 -12.71
N LEU A 160 4.90 11.06 -11.55
CA LEU A 160 3.76 11.83 -11.02
C LEU A 160 4.18 13.27 -10.68
N ALA A 161 5.32 13.47 -10.02
CA ALA A 161 5.84 14.80 -9.70
C ALA A 161 6.07 15.63 -10.97
N ASP A 162 6.66 15.06 -12.01
CA ASP A 162 6.91 15.74 -13.27
C ASP A 162 5.60 16.18 -13.95
N ALA A 163 4.54 15.40 -13.77
CA ALA A 163 3.21 15.73 -14.29
C ALA A 163 2.52 16.85 -13.50
N VAL A 164 2.58 16.84 -12.16
CA VAL A 164 1.70 17.68 -11.32
C VAL A 164 2.40 18.73 -10.47
N TYR A 165 3.71 18.54 -10.16
CA TYR A 165 4.43 19.44 -9.27
C TYR A 165 5.12 20.59 -10.04
N PRO A 166 5.09 21.83 -9.53
CA PRO A 166 5.80 22.95 -10.15
C PRO A 166 7.32 22.71 -10.18
N GLY A 167 7.90 22.63 -11.38
CA GLY A 167 9.31 22.32 -11.58
C GLY A 167 9.65 20.82 -11.56
N GLY A 168 8.65 19.95 -11.38
CA GLY A 168 8.77 18.49 -11.48
C GLY A 168 9.55 17.84 -10.34
N ALA A 169 9.91 16.57 -10.54
CA ALA A 169 10.61 15.74 -9.56
C ALA A 169 11.93 16.36 -9.10
N LYS A 170 12.69 16.95 -10.03
CA LYS A 170 13.96 17.60 -9.70
C LYS A 170 13.80 18.74 -8.69
N ALA A 171 12.80 19.60 -8.89
CA ALA A 171 12.54 20.71 -7.98
C ALA A 171 12.02 20.23 -6.62
N LEU A 172 11.23 19.15 -6.60
CA LEU A 172 10.73 18.55 -5.38
C LEU A 172 11.86 17.87 -4.59
N SER A 173 12.68 17.05 -5.24
CA SER A 173 13.83 16.37 -4.61
C SER A 173 14.82 17.35 -3.98
N ALA A 174 15.03 18.50 -4.60
CA ALA A 174 15.90 19.55 -4.06
C ALA A 174 15.43 20.11 -2.70
N GLN A 175 14.17 19.90 -2.34
CA GLN A 175 13.62 20.32 -1.04
C GLN A 175 13.77 19.25 0.07
N GLY A 176 14.33 18.08 -0.27
CA GLY A 176 14.62 16.99 0.65
C GLY A 176 13.46 16.00 0.83
N TRP A 177 13.81 14.81 1.34
CA TRP A 177 12.90 13.67 1.43
C TRP A 177 11.65 13.88 2.29
N GLN A 178 11.73 14.72 3.31
CA GLN A 178 10.54 15.06 4.11
C GLN A 178 9.49 15.79 3.26
N LYS A 179 9.93 16.68 2.37
CA LYS A 179 9.03 17.40 1.46
C LYS A 179 8.44 16.45 0.41
N VAL A 180 9.26 15.55 -0.14
CA VAL A 180 8.78 14.49 -1.04
C VAL A 180 7.66 13.68 -0.37
N GLY A 181 7.89 13.19 0.84
CA GLY A 181 6.87 12.41 1.57
C GLY A 181 5.60 13.21 1.89
N GLN A 182 5.71 14.52 2.14
CA GLN A 182 4.54 15.40 2.31
C GLN A 182 3.74 15.52 1.01
N GLU A 183 4.42 15.70 -0.13
CA GLU A 183 3.76 15.82 -1.44
C GLU A 183 3.11 14.49 -1.86
N LYS A 184 3.77 13.34 -1.63
CA LYS A 184 3.16 12.02 -1.87
C LYS A 184 1.85 11.87 -1.10
N ALA A 185 1.82 12.26 0.19
CA ALA A 185 0.58 12.25 0.97
C ALA A 185 -0.47 13.27 0.47
N GLU A 186 -0.03 14.43 -0.04
CA GLU A 186 -0.91 15.43 -0.64
C GLU A 186 -1.53 14.90 -1.95
N TRP A 187 -0.75 14.22 -2.80
CA TRP A 187 -1.27 13.57 -4.01
C TRP A 187 -2.29 12.50 -3.66
N ALA A 188 -1.98 11.64 -2.69
CA ALA A 188 -2.92 10.62 -2.21
C ALA A 188 -4.24 11.26 -1.73
N MET A 189 -4.16 12.34 -0.94
CA MET A 189 -5.33 13.04 -0.42
C MET A 189 -6.19 13.70 -1.51
N LYS A 190 -5.57 14.24 -2.57
CA LYS A 190 -6.30 14.94 -3.65
C LYS A 190 -6.78 14.03 -4.76
N ILE A 191 -5.98 13.06 -5.17
CA ILE A 191 -6.28 12.21 -6.32
C ILE A 191 -7.23 11.08 -5.93
N THR A 192 -7.01 10.43 -4.77
CA THR A 192 -7.76 9.24 -4.39
C THR A 192 -9.28 9.44 -4.28
N PRO A 193 -9.81 10.57 -3.78
CA PRO A 193 -11.25 10.83 -3.83
C PRO A 193 -11.84 10.86 -5.23
N CYS A 194 -11.02 11.22 -6.23
CA CYS A 194 -11.42 11.29 -7.64
C CYS A 194 -11.29 9.94 -8.36
N MET A 195 -10.55 8.99 -7.80
CA MET A 195 -10.31 7.68 -8.42
C MET A 195 -11.61 6.89 -8.60
N ARG A 196 -11.62 6.13 -9.68
CA ARG A 196 -12.69 5.17 -10.00
C ARG A 196 -12.10 3.76 -9.98
N PRO A 197 -12.22 3.03 -8.84
CA PRO A 197 -11.59 1.73 -8.67
C PRO A 197 -11.89 0.73 -9.80
N ASP A 198 -13.10 0.80 -10.37
CA ASP A 198 -13.54 -0.14 -11.42
C ASP A 198 -12.91 0.15 -12.80
N THR A 199 -12.34 1.34 -12.99
CA THR A 199 -11.70 1.75 -14.25
C THR A 199 -10.21 2.02 -14.13
N ASN A 200 -9.64 1.78 -12.96
CA ASN A 200 -8.19 1.88 -12.75
C ASN A 200 -7.45 0.82 -13.56
N LEU A 201 -6.37 1.21 -14.23
CA LEU A 201 -5.64 0.35 -15.16
C LEU A 201 -4.36 -0.27 -14.54
N SER A 202 -4.01 0.05 -13.28
CA SER A 202 -2.88 -0.59 -12.61
C SER A 202 -3.21 -2.05 -12.26
N PRO A 203 -2.50 -3.05 -12.81
CA PRO A 203 -2.73 -4.46 -12.48
C PRO A 203 -2.57 -4.77 -10.99
N SER A 204 -1.57 -4.16 -10.33
CA SER A 204 -1.33 -4.39 -8.89
C SER A 204 -2.44 -3.79 -8.02
N PHE A 205 -3.02 -2.66 -8.42
CA PHE A 205 -4.21 -2.11 -7.78
C PHE A 205 -5.42 -3.05 -7.92
N LEU A 206 -5.67 -3.56 -9.13
CA LEU A 206 -6.77 -4.50 -9.37
C LEU A 206 -6.60 -5.80 -8.57
N GLU A 207 -5.38 -6.28 -8.39
CA GLU A 207 -5.07 -7.41 -7.52
C GLU A 207 -5.39 -7.11 -6.05
N PHE A 208 -5.03 -5.92 -5.54
CA PHE A 208 -5.42 -5.46 -4.20
C PHE A 208 -6.94 -5.44 -4.03
N VAL A 209 -7.67 -4.83 -4.98
CA VAL A 209 -9.14 -4.78 -4.97
C VAL A 209 -9.76 -6.18 -4.96
N SER A 210 -9.27 -7.07 -5.84
CA SER A 210 -9.72 -8.47 -5.90
C SER A 210 -9.46 -9.21 -4.58
N THR A 211 -8.31 -8.98 -3.98
CA THR A 211 -7.94 -9.59 -2.69
C THR A 211 -8.89 -9.16 -1.58
N LEU A 212 -9.16 -7.86 -1.43
CA LEU A 212 -10.11 -7.37 -0.43
C LEU A 212 -11.52 -7.94 -0.64
N LYS A 213 -12.02 -7.92 -1.88
CA LYS A 213 -13.35 -8.47 -2.22
C LYS A 213 -13.43 -9.95 -1.91
N LYS A 214 -12.39 -10.74 -2.22
CA LYS A 214 -12.35 -12.17 -1.92
C LYS A 214 -12.48 -12.45 -0.42
N PHE A 215 -11.77 -11.72 0.43
CA PHE A 215 -11.89 -11.85 1.88
C PHE A 215 -13.26 -11.39 2.39
N ALA A 216 -13.81 -10.32 1.84
CA ALA A 216 -15.10 -9.77 2.25
C ALA A 216 -16.25 -10.76 1.98
N THR A 217 -16.16 -11.57 0.91
CA THR A 217 -17.19 -12.55 0.50
C THR A 217 -16.96 -13.96 1.04
N ALA A 218 -15.75 -14.32 1.49
CA ALA A 218 -15.42 -15.63 2.06
C ALA A 218 -16.04 -15.81 3.44
#